data_2395d7944cfbcf2b9e6af1e5429575f6
#
_entry.id   2395d7944cfbcf2b9e6af1e5429575f6
#
_cell.length_a   1.000
_cell.length_b   1.000
_cell.length_c   1.000
_cell.angle_alpha   90.00
_cell.angle_beta   90.00
_cell.angle_gamma   90.00
#
_symmetry.space_group_name_H-M   'P 1'
#
loop_
_entity.id
_entity.type
_entity.pdbx_description
1 polymer ?
#
loop_
_entity_poly.entity_id
_entity_poly.type
_entity_poly.pdbx_seq_one_letter_code
_entity_poly.pdbx_strand_id
1 'polypeptide(L)'
;MNLVAKEFVAAQIDEQGMLILSQFTCAATELPDALIINPYNVDQCAAALHLALTMSPTEQRTRMHSMCGIVQEFNVYRWAGRMLMDAARMRQQARLVRQMGARDARTTTGGQV
;
A
#
# COMPACT_ATOMS: atom_id res chain seq x y z
N MET A 1 0.88 0.10 6.55
CA MET A 1 0.45 -1.26 6.17
C MET A 1 -0.68 -1.69 7.09
N ASN A 2 -1.83 -2.08 6.55
CA ASN A 2 -2.95 -2.61 7.36
C ASN A 2 -2.84 -4.14 7.41
N LEU A 3 -2.29 -4.68 8.48
CA LEU A 3 -2.09 -6.12 8.66
C LEU A 3 -3.41 -6.88 8.76
N VAL A 4 -4.39 -6.33 9.48
CA VAL A 4 -5.69 -6.98 9.70
C VAL A 4 -6.41 -7.27 8.38
N ALA A 5 -6.40 -6.32 7.44
CA ALA A 5 -6.99 -6.53 6.12
C ALA A 5 -6.28 -7.66 5.35
N LYS A 6 -4.95 -7.71 5.42
CA LYS A 6 -4.15 -8.75 4.76
C LYS A 6 -4.33 -10.12 5.42
N GLU A 7 -4.40 -10.15 6.74
CA GLU A 7 -4.68 -11.38 7.50
C GLU A 7 -6.07 -11.92 7.20
N PHE A 8 -7.08 -11.04 7.08
CA PHE A 8 -8.42 -11.43 6.67
C PHE A 8 -8.39 -12.11 5.30
N VAL A 9 -7.78 -11.46 4.30
CA VAL A 9 -7.66 -12.01 2.94
C VAL A 9 -6.91 -13.34 2.95
N ALA A 10 -5.79 -13.43 3.66
CA ALA A 10 -4.97 -14.64 3.73
C ALA A 10 -5.68 -15.81 4.43
N ALA A 11 -6.64 -15.53 5.33
CA ALA A 11 -7.41 -16.54 6.04
C ALA A 11 -8.59 -17.09 5.23
N GLN A 12 -8.95 -16.47 4.10
CA GLN A 12 -10.08 -16.91 3.25
C GLN A 12 -9.68 -18.06 2.31
N ILE A 13 -9.56 -19.25 2.88
CA ILE A 13 -9.13 -20.46 2.14
C ILE A 13 -10.17 -20.86 1.07
N ASP A 14 -11.44 -20.64 1.35
CA ASP A 14 -12.56 -20.93 0.45
C ASP A 14 -12.82 -19.82 -0.57
N GLU A 15 -12.06 -18.74 -0.51
CA GLU A 15 -12.20 -17.55 -1.37
C GLU A 15 -13.61 -16.93 -1.33
N GLN A 16 -14.34 -17.14 -0.22
CA GLN A 16 -15.65 -16.55 0.00
C GLN A 16 -15.57 -15.36 0.94
N GLY A 17 -16.59 -14.52 0.88
CA GLY A 17 -16.64 -13.30 1.68
C GLY A 17 -16.17 -12.06 0.92
N MET A 18 -16.32 -10.91 1.54
CA MET A 18 -15.99 -9.62 0.94
C MET A 18 -15.33 -8.70 1.95
N LEU A 19 -14.26 -8.05 1.54
CA LEU A 19 -13.56 -7.07 2.34
C LEU A 19 -14.12 -5.67 2.07
N ILE A 20 -14.50 -4.96 3.12
CA ILE A 20 -14.91 -3.56 3.06
C ILE A 20 -13.85 -2.73 3.76
N LEU A 21 -13.33 -1.72 3.08
CA LEU A 21 -12.25 -0.86 3.58
C LEU A 21 -12.64 0.61 3.54
N SER A 22 -12.18 1.34 4.53
CA SER A 22 -12.23 2.81 4.48
C SER A 22 -11.28 3.35 3.41
N GLN A 23 -11.71 4.34 2.65
CA GLN A 23 -10.87 5.07 1.69
C GLN A 23 -9.66 5.76 2.34
N PHE A 24 -9.64 5.91 3.65
CA PHE A 24 -8.54 6.54 4.40
C PHE A 24 -7.46 5.55 4.84
N THR A 25 -7.64 4.25 4.59
CA THR A 25 -6.61 3.26 4.88
C THR A 25 -5.66 3.04 3.70
N CYS A 26 -4.38 2.84 3.98
CA CYS A 26 -3.40 2.47 2.94
C CYS A 26 -3.77 1.17 2.22
N ALA A 27 -4.48 0.25 2.89
CA ALA A 27 -4.92 -1.00 2.28
C ALA A 27 -5.90 -0.78 1.13
N ALA A 28 -6.64 0.33 1.09
CA ALA A 28 -7.55 0.66 -0.01
C ALA A 28 -6.84 0.82 -1.36
N THR A 29 -5.60 1.31 -1.36
CA THR A 29 -4.78 1.42 -2.57
C THR A 29 -4.06 0.12 -2.92
N GLU A 30 -3.82 -0.74 -1.93
CA GLU A 30 -3.16 -2.02 -2.12
C GLU A 30 -4.12 -3.15 -2.54
N LEU A 31 -5.39 -3.07 -2.13
CA LEU A 31 -6.43 -4.08 -2.36
C LEU A 31 -7.63 -3.45 -3.10
N PRO A 32 -7.50 -3.16 -4.40
CA PRO A 32 -8.50 -2.42 -5.16
C PRO A 32 -9.83 -3.18 -5.37
N ASP A 33 -9.82 -4.50 -5.24
CA ASP A 33 -11.03 -5.34 -5.36
C ASP A 33 -11.89 -5.38 -4.08
N ALA A 34 -11.43 -4.75 -2.98
CA ALA A 34 -12.25 -4.50 -1.80
C ALA A 34 -13.34 -3.45 -2.09
N LEU A 35 -14.42 -3.47 -1.33
CA LEU A 35 -15.42 -2.42 -1.35
C LEU A 35 -14.89 -1.20 -0.56
N ILE A 36 -14.59 -0.13 -1.27
CA ILE A 36 -14.02 1.07 -0.67
C ILE A 36 -15.13 2.05 -0.31
N ILE A 37 -15.17 2.47 0.94
CA ILE A 37 -16.21 3.34 1.48
C ILE A 37 -15.65 4.58 2.18
N ASN A 38 -16.46 5.63 2.23
CA ASN A 38 -16.26 6.72 3.19
C ASN A 38 -16.97 6.36 4.50
N PRO A 39 -16.26 6.12 5.61
CA PRO A 39 -16.87 5.71 6.89
C PRO A 39 -17.77 6.78 7.51
N TYR A 40 -17.69 8.03 7.07
CA TYR A 40 -18.56 9.11 7.50
C TYR A 40 -19.88 9.17 6.73
N ASN A 41 -20.02 8.39 5.65
CA ASN A 41 -21.25 8.28 4.86
C ASN A 41 -21.98 7.00 5.24
N VAL A 42 -22.98 7.11 6.10
CA VAL A 42 -23.75 5.97 6.61
C VAL A 42 -24.49 5.22 5.49
N ASP A 43 -25.04 5.94 4.53
CA ASP A 43 -25.75 5.34 3.41
C ASP A 43 -24.81 4.50 2.52
N GLN A 44 -23.61 5.01 2.28
CA GLN A 44 -22.59 4.26 1.54
C GLN A 44 -22.13 3.01 2.31
N CYS A 45 -21.98 3.10 3.63
CA CYS A 45 -21.65 1.95 4.48
C CYS A 45 -22.75 0.89 4.41
N ALA A 46 -24.01 1.29 4.53
CA ALA A 46 -25.16 0.39 4.45
C ALA A 46 -25.26 -0.28 3.07
N ALA A 47 -25.08 0.49 2.00
CA ALA A 47 -25.09 -0.02 0.64
C ALA A 47 -23.94 -1.03 0.39
N ALA A 48 -22.75 -0.76 0.90
CA ALA A 48 -21.61 -1.68 0.77
C ALA A 48 -21.83 -2.99 1.53
N LEU A 49 -22.39 -2.92 2.75
CA LEU A 49 -22.77 -4.10 3.52
C LEU A 49 -23.82 -4.93 2.80
N HIS A 50 -24.86 -4.28 2.29
CA HIS A 50 -25.91 -4.95 1.51
C HIS A 50 -25.33 -5.63 0.27
N LEU A 51 -24.47 -4.93 -0.47
CA LEU A 51 -23.80 -5.48 -1.65
C LEU A 51 -22.94 -6.69 -1.27
N ALA A 52 -22.15 -6.59 -0.21
CA ALA A 52 -21.28 -7.68 0.24
C ALA A 52 -22.08 -8.95 0.60
N LEU A 53 -23.24 -8.78 1.26
CA LEU A 53 -24.10 -9.89 1.69
C LEU A 53 -24.92 -10.51 0.55
N THR A 54 -25.23 -9.73 -0.50
CA THR A 54 -26.05 -10.17 -1.64
C THR A 54 -25.22 -10.51 -2.88
N MET A 55 -23.92 -10.29 -2.84
CA MET A 55 -22.99 -10.59 -3.93
C MET A 55 -22.98 -12.07 -4.25
N SER A 56 -22.96 -12.41 -5.55
CA SER A 56 -22.91 -13.80 -5.97
C SER A 56 -21.61 -14.48 -5.50
N PRO A 57 -21.65 -15.78 -5.17
CA PRO A 57 -20.45 -16.52 -4.75
C PRO A 57 -19.33 -16.49 -5.80
N THR A 58 -19.68 -16.43 -7.08
CA THR A 58 -18.72 -16.34 -8.18
C THR A 58 -17.97 -15.01 -8.16
N GLU A 59 -18.66 -13.90 -7.93
CA GLU A 59 -18.04 -12.58 -7.85
C GLU A 59 -17.20 -12.43 -6.58
N GLN A 60 -17.69 -12.93 -5.44
CA GLN A 60 -16.91 -12.97 -4.19
C GLN A 60 -15.59 -13.70 -4.40
N ARG A 61 -15.64 -14.88 -5.03
CA ARG A 61 -14.44 -15.68 -5.33
C ARG A 61 -13.49 -14.95 -6.25
N THR A 62 -13.97 -14.33 -7.31
CA THR A 62 -13.13 -13.60 -8.26
C THR A 62 -12.38 -12.47 -7.58
N ARG A 63 -13.05 -11.67 -6.78
CA ARG A 63 -12.46 -10.56 -6.04
C ARG A 63 -11.49 -11.04 -4.96
N MET A 64 -11.89 -12.07 -4.20
CA MET A 64 -11.04 -12.63 -3.14
C MET A 64 -9.78 -13.27 -3.72
N HIS A 65 -9.91 -14.02 -4.81
CA HIS A 65 -8.77 -14.62 -5.51
C HIS A 65 -7.74 -13.56 -5.96
N SER A 66 -8.21 -12.46 -6.54
CA SER A 66 -7.36 -11.33 -6.92
C SER A 66 -6.64 -10.73 -5.71
N MET A 67 -7.36 -10.46 -4.62
CA MET A 67 -6.77 -9.93 -3.38
C MET A 67 -5.77 -10.91 -2.74
N CYS A 68 -6.06 -12.21 -2.74
CA CYS A 68 -5.12 -13.24 -2.27
C CYS A 68 -3.82 -13.23 -3.09
N GLY A 69 -3.90 -13.12 -4.41
CA GLY A 69 -2.73 -12.98 -5.27
C GLY A 69 -1.86 -11.78 -4.91
N ILE A 70 -2.49 -10.63 -4.68
CA ILE A 70 -1.78 -9.41 -4.25
C ILE A 70 -1.10 -9.61 -2.89
N VAL A 71 -1.80 -10.20 -1.90
CA VAL A 71 -1.24 -10.43 -0.56
C VAL A 71 -0.07 -11.41 -0.61
N GLN A 72 -0.13 -12.46 -1.43
CA GLN A 72 0.95 -13.42 -1.62
C GLN A 72 2.17 -12.79 -2.30
N GLU A 73 1.94 -11.93 -3.29
CA GLU A 73 3.01 -11.23 -4.00
C GLU A 73 3.67 -10.16 -3.13
N PHE A 74 2.90 -9.41 -2.35
CA PHE A 74 3.37 -8.34 -1.47
C PHE A 74 3.55 -8.82 -0.02
N ASN A 75 4.25 -9.93 0.16
CA ASN A 75 4.57 -10.46 1.48
C ASN A 75 5.59 -9.58 2.25
N VAL A 76 5.83 -9.93 3.52
CA VAL A 76 6.74 -9.20 4.41
C VAL A 76 8.16 -9.09 3.87
N TYR A 77 8.65 -10.08 3.13
CA TYR A 77 10.00 -10.08 2.53
C TYR A 77 10.13 -9.03 1.43
N ARG A 78 9.13 -8.91 0.58
CA ARG A 78 9.09 -7.89 -0.48
C ARG A 78 8.97 -6.48 0.11
N TRP A 79 8.17 -6.31 1.17
CA TRP A 79 8.07 -5.06 1.90
C TRP A 79 9.41 -4.66 2.54
N ALA A 80 10.08 -5.58 3.24
CA ALA A 80 11.39 -5.33 3.81
C ALA A 80 12.44 -4.99 2.73
N GLY A 81 12.42 -5.71 1.60
CA GLY A 81 13.29 -5.42 0.46
C GLY A 81 13.07 -4.01 -0.10
N ARG A 82 11.82 -3.56 -0.27
CA ARG A 82 11.51 -2.19 -0.68
C ARG A 82 12.02 -1.14 0.31
N MET A 83 11.79 -1.33 1.60
CA MET A 83 12.31 -0.41 2.64
C MET A 83 13.83 -0.28 2.57
N LEU A 84 14.56 -1.39 2.40
CA LEU A 84 16.02 -1.37 2.28
C LEU A 84 16.48 -0.63 1.01
N MET A 85 15.80 -0.84 -0.11
CA MET A 85 16.09 -0.14 -1.37
C MET A 85 15.84 1.37 -1.25
N ASP A 86 14.75 1.78 -0.64
CA ASP A 86 14.41 3.20 -0.45
C ASP A 86 15.41 3.86 0.51
N ALA A 87 15.80 3.20 1.60
CA ALA A 87 16.83 3.67 2.50
C ALA A 87 18.20 3.82 1.79
N ALA A 88 18.55 2.90 0.90
CA ALA A 88 19.78 3.00 0.11
C ALA A 88 19.75 4.19 -0.86
N ARG A 89 18.62 4.41 -1.56
CA ARG A 89 18.41 5.56 -2.45
C ARG A 89 18.52 6.88 -1.70
N MET A 90 17.88 7.00 -0.54
CA MET A 90 17.97 8.21 0.29
C MET A 90 19.40 8.50 0.75
N ARG A 91 20.17 7.47 1.14
CA ARG A 91 21.60 7.63 1.50
C ARG A 91 22.45 8.08 0.31
N GLN A 92 22.18 7.57 -0.88
CA GLN A 92 22.88 7.96 -2.10
C GLN A 92 22.58 9.41 -2.46
N GLN A 93 21.34 9.85 -2.40
CA GLN A 93 20.95 11.24 -2.61
C GLN A 93 21.61 12.18 -1.61
N ALA A 94 21.62 11.83 -0.32
CA ALA A 94 22.25 12.61 0.71
C ALA A 94 23.78 12.76 0.50
N ARG A 95 24.45 11.72 -0.01
CA ARG A 95 25.88 11.78 -0.40
C ARG A 95 26.12 12.72 -1.57
N LEU A 96 25.29 12.67 -2.60
CA LEU A 96 25.39 13.57 -3.77
C LEU A 96 25.19 15.03 -3.38
N VAL A 97 24.19 15.33 -2.56
CA VAL A 97 23.95 16.70 -2.07
C VAL A 97 25.13 17.22 -1.27
N ARG A 98 25.72 16.39 -0.39
CA ARG A 98 26.92 16.77 0.37
C ARG A 98 28.14 17.02 -0.54
N GLN A 99 28.33 16.23 -1.58
CA GLN A 99 29.44 16.41 -2.53
C GLN A 99 29.27 17.67 -3.37
N MET A 100 28.04 18.01 -3.77
CA MET A 100 27.76 19.26 -4.49
C MET A 100 28.01 20.49 -3.59
N GLY A 101 27.52 20.49 -2.36
CA GLY A 101 27.75 21.57 -1.40
C GLY A 101 29.24 21.77 -1.04
N ALA A 102 30.01 20.67 -1.00
CA ALA A 102 31.47 20.75 -0.75
C ALA A 102 32.26 21.29 -1.96
N ARG A 103 31.75 21.14 -3.19
CA ARG A 103 32.34 21.74 -4.40
C ARG A 103 32.10 23.24 -4.47
N ASP A 104 30.89 23.69 -4.17
CA ASP A 104 30.53 25.11 -4.18
C ASP A 104 31.32 25.89 -3.11
N ALA A 105 31.55 25.30 -1.94
CA ALA A 105 32.36 25.92 -0.88
C ALA A 105 33.84 26.08 -1.27
N ARG A 106 34.38 25.22 -2.15
CA ARG A 106 35.78 25.33 -2.63
C ARG A 106 35.95 26.36 -3.74
N THR A 107 34.91 26.58 -4.54
CA THR A 107 34.94 27.61 -5.63
C THR A 107 34.82 29.02 -5.09
N THR A 108 34.15 29.22 -3.94
CA THR A 108 34.04 30.54 -3.29
C THR A 108 35.29 30.98 -2.52
N THR A 109 36.16 30.04 -2.13
CA THR A 109 37.41 30.39 -1.38
C THR A 109 38.61 30.60 -2.29
N GLY A 110 38.52 30.30 -3.59
CA GLY A 110 39.62 30.46 -4.56
C GLY A 110 39.65 31.80 -5.31
N GLY A 111 38.83 32.77 -4.97
CA GLY A 111 38.67 34.06 -5.66
C GLY A 111 39.24 35.30 -4.97
N GLN A 112 40.12 35.14 -4.01
CA GLN A 112 40.86 36.27 -3.43
C GLN A 112 42.37 36.09 -3.62
N VAL A 113 42.82 36.50 -4.76
CA VAL A 113 44.22 36.92 -5.00
C VAL A 113 44.18 38.23 -5.75
#